data_f24b0a58560b0711d2fd2466386d395c
#
_entry.id   f24b0a58560b0711d2fd2466386d395c
#
_cell.length_a   1.000
_cell.length_b   1.000
_cell.length_c   1.000
_cell.angle_alpha   90.00
_cell.angle_beta   90.00
_cell.angle_gamma   90.00
#
_symmetry.space_group_name_H-M   'P 1'
#
loop_
_entity.id
_entity.type
_entity.pdbx_description
1 polymer ?
#
loop_
_entity_poly.entity_id
_entity_poly.type
_entity_poly.pdbx_seq_one_letter_code
_entity_poly.pdbx_strand_id
1 'polypeptide(L)'
;SASNTNYNEKTATYSVTVKNNTFTGTSGVGYYADVDGNGTVDGIIFADFKNGGSGSWGDTSYTISTATGLKEYYISKTNYNGPFGTKNVLSARGNGNARFNVMALNDYNNGATYNFTSAKSITSGDWSTPTKEKWVMFAGQLGITKFNYSKYGLKEDYWSSSYMSVGFEGMSTYYHILFSEGDIYGDADTNRYPVRLTRTF
;
A
#
# COMPACT_ATOMS: atom_id res chain seq x y z
N SER A 1 64.10 2.44 35.21
CA SER A 1 63.95 1.99 33.84
C SER A 1 62.47 1.73 33.54
N ALA A 2 61.89 2.56 32.70
CA ALA A 2 60.51 2.38 32.22
C ALA A 2 60.52 1.37 31.06
N SER A 3 59.78 0.27 31.20
CA SER A 3 59.58 -0.68 30.14
C SER A 3 58.50 -0.13 29.18
N ASN A 4 58.89 0.14 27.95
CA ASN A 4 57.98 0.47 26.88
C ASN A 4 57.21 -0.80 26.47
N THR A 5 55.93 -0.86 26.79
CA THR A 5 55.05 -1.91 26.33
C THR A 5 54.60 -1.56 24.90
N ASN A 6 55.19 -2.21 23.89
CA ASN A 6 54.73 -2.08 22.51
C ASN A 6 53.35 -2.67 22.39
N TYR A 7 52.31 -1.83 22.24
CA TYR A 7 51.01 -2.23 21.79
C TYR A 7 51.09 -2.46 20.27
N ASN A 8 51.07 -3.70 19.84
CA ASN A 8 50.81 -4.03 18.43
C ASN A 8 49.33 -3.75 18.12
N GLU A 9 49.07 -2.64 17.46
CA GLU A 9 47.76 -2.42 16.87
C GLU A 9 47.50 -3.48 15.83
N LYS A 10 46.60 -4.43 16.11
CA LYS A 10 46.06 -5.35 15.09
C LYS A 10 44.96 -4.62 14.35
N THR A 11 45.27 -4.18 13.14
CA THR A 11 44.26 -3.68 12.21
C THR A 11 43.52 -4.87 11.62
N ALA A 12 42.23 -5.00 11.97
CA ALA A 12 41.34 -5.97 11.33
C ALA A 12 40.64 -5.28 10.16
N THR A 13 40.88 -5.78 8.95
CA THR A 13 40.16 -5.30 7.75
C THR A 13 38.90 -6.15 7.57
N TYR A 14 37.75 -5.53 7.65
CA TYR A 14 36.49 -6.18 7.36
C TYR A 14 36.07 -5.85 5.92
N SER A 15 35.90 -6.87 5.09
CA SER A 15 35.30 -6.71 3.77
C SER A 15 33.79 -6.83 3.89
N VAL A 16 33.07 -5.73 3.70
CA VAL A 16 31.61 -5.73 3.61
C VAL A 16 31.24 -5.89 2.15
N THR A 17 30.78 -7.07 1.76
CA THR A 17 30.18 -7.28 0.44
C THR A 17 28.74 -6.77 0.47
N VAL A 18 28.49 -5.58 -0.07
CA VAL A 18 27.14 -5.08 -0.29
C VAL A 18 26.55 -5.86 -1.45
N LYS A 19 25.66 -6.82 -1.17
CA LYS A 19 24.86 -7.46 -2.21
C LYS A 19 23.96 -6.39 -2.85
N ASN A 20 24.11 -6.23 -4.16
CA ASN A 20 23.21 -5.37 -4.93
C ASN A 20 21.85 -6.07 -5.04
N ASN A 21 20.95 -5.81 -4.10
CA ASN A 21 19.58 -6.34 -4.09
C ASN A 21 18.61 -5.42 -4.86
N THR A 22 19.09 -4.69 -5.84
CA THR A 22 18.25 -3.80 -6.66
C THR A 22 17.08 -4.59 -7.25
N PHE A 23 15.89 -4.02 -7.10
CA PHE A 23 14.70 -4.60 -7.69
C PHE A 23 14.67 -4.35 -9.20
N THR A 24 14.84 -5.40 -9.98
CA THR A 24 14.85 -5.38 -11.44
C THR A 24 13.58 -5.97 -12.06
N GLY A 25 12.60 -6.34 -11.23
CA GLY A 25 11.36 -6.95 -11.70
C GLY A 25 10.55 -6.03 -12.60
N THR A 26 9.84 -6.64 -13.56
CA THR A 26 8.97 -5.93 -14.51
C THR A 26 7.82 -5.24 -13.80
N SER A 27 7.27 -5.84 -12.74
CA SER A 27 6.20 -5.26 -11.91
C SER A 27 6.47 -5.50 -10.44
N GLY A 28 6.16 -4.49 -9.61
CA GLY A 28 6.18 -4.59 -8.15
C GLY A 28 4.83 -4.98 -7.54
N VAL A 29 3.77 -5.13 -8.34
CA VAL A 29 2.45 -5.50 -7.85
C VAL A 29 2.50 -6.85 -7.14
N GLY A 30 1.93 -6.89 -5.92
CA GLY A 30 1.94 -8.08 -5.07
C GLY A 30 3.18 -8.25 -4.19
N TYR A 31 4.20 -7.38 -4.31
CA TYR A 31 5.28 -7.28 -3.32
C TYR A 31 4.81 -6.47 -2.10
N TYR A 32 5.39 -6.77 -0.94
CA TYR A 32 5.20 -5.92 0.23
C TYR A 32 6.10 -4.68 0.14
N ALA A 33 5.73 -3.64 0.89
CA ALA A 33 6.49 -2.40 0.99
C ALA A 33 6.88 -2.08 2.43
N ASP A 34 8.13 -1.71 2.62
CA ASP A 34 8.68 -1.03 3.78
C ASP A 34 8.93 0.42 3.32
N VAL A 35 7.95 1.30 3.58
CA VAL A 35 7.87 2.61 2.92
C VAL A 35 8.81 3.65 3.51
N ASP A 36 9.23 3.48 4.75
CA ASP A 36 10.15 4.38 5.45
C ASP A 36 11.55 3.79 5.65
N GLY A 37 11.77 2.54 5.25
CA GLY A 37 13.07 1.88 5.32
C GLY A 37 13.47 1.45 6.73
N ASN A 38 12.53 1.35 7.67
CA ASN A 38 12.80 1.00 9.07
C ASN A 38 12.86 -0.52 9.34
N GLY A 39 12.63 -1.35 8.31
CA GLY A 39 12.60 -2.81 8.40
C GLY A 39 11.24 -3.40 8.77
N THR A 40 10.24 -2.56 9.01
CA THR A 40 8.84 -2.97 9.24
C THR A 40 8.08 -2.98 7.92
N VAL A 41 7.22 -3.97 7.73
CA VAL A 41 6.37 -4.03 6.53
C VAL A 41 5.10 -3.23 6.77
N ASP A 42 4.89 -2.21 5.95
CA ASP A 42 3.79 -1.25 6.09
C ASP A 42 2.58 -1.60 5.23
N GLY A 43 2.82 -2.15 4.04
CA GLY A 43 1.75 -2.33 3.07
C GLY A 43 2.02 -3.34 1.97
N ILE A 44 1.04 -3.46 1.08
CA ILE A 44 1.07 -4.26 -0.13
C ILE A 44 1.00 -3.36 -1.37
N ILE A 45 1.89 -3.57 -2.33
CA ILE A 45 1.93 -2.82 -3.59
C ILE A 45 0.81 -3.33 -4.50
N PHE A 46 -0.04 -2.43 -4.98
CA PHE A 46 -1.16 -2.77 -5.86
C PHE A 46 -1.18 -2.04 -7.22
N ALA A 47 -0.29 -1.08 -7.43
CA ALA A 47 -0.12 -0.46 -8.74
C ALA A 47 1.34 -0.09 -8.99
N ASP A 48 1.77 -0.16 -10.26
CA ASP A 48 3.13 0.14 -10.70
C ASP A 48 3.10 1.19 -11.82
N PHE A 49 3.48 2.42 -11.50
CA PHE A 49 3.50 3.56 -12.43
C PHE A 49 4.59 3.48 -13.50
N LYS A 50 5.53 2.54 -13.39
CA LYS A 50 6.47 2.27 -14.47
C LYS A 50 5.76 1.69 -15.70
N ASN A 51 4.78 0.85 -15.47
CA ASN A 51 4.11 0.10 -16.53
C ASN A 51 2.78 0.75 -16.96
N GLY A 52 2.13 1.45 -16.03
CA GLY A 52 0.74 1.87 -16.25
C GLY A 52 -0.20 0.68 -16.38
N GLY A 53 -1.34 0.90 -17.00
CA GLY A 53 -2.31 -0.15 -17.29
C GLY A 53 -3.74 0.27 -16.98
N SER A 54 -4.67 -0.65 -17.22
CA SER A 54 -6.09 -0.45 -16.92
C SER A 54 -6.77 -1.78 -16.61
N GLY A 55 -7.92 -1.72 -15.99
CA GLY A 55 -8.74 -2.88 -15.69
C GLY A 55 -10.08 -2.46 -15.09
N SER A 56 -10.79 -3.44 -14.55
CA SER A 56 -12.04 -3.20 -13.83
C SER A 56 -12.16 -4.14 -12.63
N TRP A 57 -13.00 -3.75 -11.70
CA TRP A 57 -13.45 -4.59 -10.61
C TRP A 57 -14.91 -4.25 -10.31
N GLY A 58 -15.78 -5.27 -10.30
CA GLY A 58 -17.22 -5.03 -10.42
C GLY A 58 -17.53 -4.25 -11.70
N ASP A 59 -18.43 -3.30 -11.61
CA ASP A 59 -18.83 -2.44 -12.72
C ASP A 59 -17.93 -1.18 -12.86
N THR A 60 -16.91 -1.03 -12.04
CA THR A 60 -16.05 0.16 -12.02
C THR A 60 -14.70 -0.12 -12.66
N SER A 61 -14.32 0.73 -13.64
CA SER A 61 -13.02 0.69 -14.31
C SER A 61 -11.99 1.55 -13.59
N TYR A 62 -10.71 1.22 -13.77
CA TYR A 62 -9.58 2.02 -13.32
C TYR A 62 -8.49 2.14 -14.38
N THR A 63 -7.68 3.18 -14.28
CA THR A 63 -6.50 3.39 -15.11
C THR A 63 -5.29 3.72 -14.22
N ILE A 64 -4.17 3.06 -14.48
CA ILE A 64 -2.88 3.32 -13.84
C ILE A 64 -2.06 4.18 -14.81
N SER A 65 -1.83 5.43 -14.44
CA SER A 65 -0.97 6.33 -15.22
C SER A 65 0.49 5.91 -15.13
N THR A 66 1.26 6.19 -16.18
CA THR A 66 2.72 6.04 -16.14
C THR A 66 3.40 7.23 -15.51
N ALA A 67 4.55 6.99 -14.88
CA ALA A 67 5.42 8.05 -14.36
C ALA A 67 6.87 7.80 -14.78
N THR A 68 7.64 8.88 -14.89
CA THR A 68 9.07 8.87 -15.24
C THR A 68 9.90 9.43 -14.09
N GLY A 69 11.23 9.32 -14.17
CA GLY A 69 12.12 9.79 -13.10
C GLY A 69 11.88 9.09 -11.77
N LEU A 70 11.60 7.79 -11.83
CA LEU A 70 11.23 6.98 -10.67
C LEU A 70 12.42 6.74 -9.74
N LYS A 71 12.14 6.65 -8.45
CA LYS A 71 13.10 6.16 -7.44
C LYS A 71 13.63 4.78 -7.81
N GLU A 72 14.77 4.42 -7.28
CA GLU A 72 15.24 3.04 -7.25
C GLU A 72 14.63 2.28 -6.07
N TYR A 73 14.46 0.97 -6.27
CA TYR A 73 13.95 0.07 -5.24
C TYR A 73 14.88 -1.12 -5.10
N TYR A 74 14.89 -1.70 -3.90
CA TYR A 74 15.66 -2.90 -3.60
C TYR A 74 14.85 -3.87 -2.74
N ILE A 75 15.22 -5.14 -2.79
CA ILE A 75 14.61 -6.16 -1.92
C ILE A 75 15.26 -6.05 -0.55
N SER A 76 14.54 -5.49 0.41
CA SER A 76 15.00 -5.31 1.78
C SER A 76 14.81 -6.56 2.64
N LYS A 77 13.84 -7.39 2.27
CA LYS A 77 13.55 -8.65 2.97
C LYS A 77 13.00 -9.68 1.98
N THR A 78 13.46 -10.91 2.08
CA THR A 78 12.95 -12.04 1.28
C THR A 78 11.95 -12.86 2.10
N ASN A 79 10.99 -13.47 1.41
CA ASN A 79 10.08 -14.46 1.99
C ASN A 79 9.32 -13.97 3.25
N TYR A 80 8.88 -12.71 3.23
CA TYR A 80 7.99 -12.23 4.28
C TYR A 80 6.63 -12.92 4.16
N ASN A 81 6.17 -13.53 5.26
CA ASN A 81 4.87 -14.19 5.32
C ASN A 81 3.83 -13.23 5.91
N GLY A 82 2.94 -12.74 5.06
CA GLY A 82 1.90 -11.78 5.44
C GLY A 82 0.53 -12.15 4.88
N PRO A 83 -0.48 -11.27 5.06
CA PRO A 83 -1.87 -11.55 4.66
C PRO A 83 -2.02 -11.89 3.19
N PHE A 84 -1.17 -11.36 2.32
CA PHE A 84 -1.17 -11.60 0.87
C PHE A 84 -0.23 -12.74 0.45
N GLY A 85 0.12 -13.64 1.38
CA GLY A 85 1.03 -14.76 1.16
C GLY A 85 2.50 -14.40 1.37
N THR A 86 3.39 -15.35 1.04
CA THR A 86 4.83 -15.18 1.19
C THR A 86 5.39 -14.46 -0.03
N LYS A 87 5.91 -13.24 0.18
CA LYS A 87 6.45 -12.35 -0.86
C LYS A 87 7.69 -11.63 -0.35
N ASN A 88 8.47 -11.08 -1.27
CA ASN A 88 9.56 -10.18 -0.92
C ASN A 88 9.05 -8.80 -0.54
N VAL A 89 9.87 -8.06 0.21
CA VAL A 89 9.61 -6.68 0.65
C VAL A 89 10.50 -5.74 -0.13
N LEU A 90 9.93 -4.68 -0.67
CA LEU A 90 10.65 -3.61 -1.35
C LEU A 90 10.78 -2.40 -0.43
N SER A 91 11.97 -1.77 -0.47
CA SER A 91 12.24 -0.45 0.09
C SER A 91 12.80 0.46 -0.99
N ALA A 92 12.54 1.77 -0.88
CA ALA A 92 13.04 2.76 -1.83
C ALA A 92 14.42 3.28 -1.43
N ARG A 93 15.18 3.77 -2.42
CA ARG A 93 16.41 4.54 -2.21
C ARG A 93 16.56 5.63 -3.28
N GLY A 94 17.37 6.62 -2.93
CA GLY A 94 17.63 7.74 -3.83
C GLY A 94 16.44 8.70 -3.97
N ASN A 95 16.62 9.66 -4.84
CA ASN A 95 15.62 10.68 -5.15
C ASN A 95 14.84 10.28 -6.40
N GLY A 96 13.63 10.78 -6.54
CA GLY A 96 12.78 10.53 -7.69
C GLY A 96 11.30 10.47 -7.33
N ASN A 97 10.50 10.22 -8.34
CA ASN A 97 9.06 10.04 -8.19
C ASN A 97 8.72 8.66 -7.62
N ALA A 98 7.64 8.58 -6.89
CA ALA A 98 7.10 7.31 -6.43
C ALA A 98 6.74 6.40 -7.63
N ARG A 99 7.05 5.13 -7.52
CA ARG A 99 6.73 4.12 -8.54
C ARG A 99 5.43 3.37 -8.26
N PHE A 100 5.04 3.28 -7.00
CA PHE A 100 3.98 2.37 -6.58
C PHE A 100 2.85 3.07 -5.83
N ASN A 101 1.65 2.49 -5.91
CA ASN A 101 0.63 2.66 -4.89
C ASN A 101 0.67 1.49 -3.91
N VAL A 102 0.56 1.81 -2.63
CA VAL A 102 0.62 0.87 -1.52
C VAL A 102 -0.64 1.00 -0.66
N MET A 103 -1.25 -0.13 -0.31
CA MET A 103 -2.33 -0.22 0.66
C MET A 103 -1.77 -0.71 2.00
N ALA A 104 -2.10 -0.06 3.10
CA ALA A 104 -1.71 -0.48 4.44
C ALA A 104 -2.15 -1.92 4.73
N LEU A 105 -1.33 -2.68 5.47
CA LEU A 105 -1.68 -4.07 5.83
C LEU A 105 -2.80 -4.14 6.86
N ASN A 106 -2.94 -3.11 7.68
CA ASN A 106 -3.92 -3.07 8.76
C ASN A 106 -4.92 -1.94 8.55
N ASP A 107 -6.11 -2.13 9.08
CA ASP A 107 -7.11 -1.08 9.13
C ASP A 107 -6.67 0.05 10.07
N TYR A 108 -6.99 1.27 9.70
CA TYR A 108 -6.71 2.43 10.52
C TYR A 108 -7.36 2.30 11.90
N ASN A 109 -6.62 2.70 12.94
CA ASN A 109 -7.06 2.68 14.33
C ASN A 109 -7.71 1.34 14.74
N ASN A 110 -7.03 0.22 14.44
CA ASN A 110 -7.46 -1.14 14.76
C ASN A 110 -8.87 -1.51 14.23
N GLY A 111 -9.26 -0.91 13.11
CA GLY A 111 -10.54 -1.19 12.46
C GLY A 111 -11.74 -0.49 13.11
N ALA A 112 -11.51 0.61 13.80
CA ALA A 112 -12.58 1.51 14.20
C ALA A 112 -13.39 1.99 12.99
N THR A 113 -14.68 2.21 13.19
CA THR A 113 -15.58 2.64 12.13
C THR A 113 -15.88 4.13 12.23
N TYR A 114 -16.06 4.76 11.07
CA TYR A 114 -16.27 6.20 10.90
C TYR A 114 -17.47 6.45 10.01
N ASN A 115 -18.15 7.59 10.18
CA ASN A 115 -19.01 8.12 9.14
C ASN A 115 -18.13 8.66 7.98
N PHE A 116 -18.73 8.90 6.81
CA PHE A 116 -17.97 9.34 5.63
C PHE A 116 -17.24 10.67 5.85
N THR A 117 -17.91 11.67 6.45
CA THR A 117 -17.31 12.99 6.67
C THR A 117 -16.01 12.90 7.49
N SER A 118 -15.97 12.04 8.47
CA SER A 118 -14.73 11.76 9.23
C SER A 118 -13.74 10.92 8.42
N ALA A 119 -14.21 9.84 7.79
CA ALA A 119 -13.38 8.89 7.06
C ALA A 119 -12.57 9.53 5.93
N LYS A 120 -13.20 10.38 5.10
CA LYS A 120 -12.55 11.03 3.94
C LYS A 120 -11.37 11.92 4.31
N SER A 121 -11.35 12.42 5.53
CA SER A 121 -10.35 13.36 6.04
C SER A 121 -9.23 12.68 6.83
N ILE A 122 -9.27 11.35 6.99
CA ILE A 122 -8.26 10.63 7.74
C ILE A 122 -6.94 10.62 6.95
N THR A 123 -5.91 11.14 7.60
CA THR A 123 -4.51 11.10 7.13
C THR A 123 -3.59 10.66 8.27
N SER A 124 -2.47 10.04 7.92
CA SER A 124 -1.39 9.69 8.85
C SER A 124 -0.05 9.81 8.12
N GLY A 125 0.64 10.92 8.28
CA GLY A 125 1.77 11.29 7.41
C GLY A 125 1.30 11.37 5.95
N ASP A 126 1.96 10.64 5.06
CA ASP A 126 1.58 10.57 3.62
C ASP A 126 0.48 9.55 3.31
N TRP A 127 -0.04 8.86 4.32
CA TRP A 127 -1.15 7.93 4.16
C TRP A 127 -2.48 8.67 4.21
N SER A 128 -3.43 8.27 3.38
CA SER A 128 -4.76 8.86 3.31
C SER A 128 -5.82 7.84 2.94
N THR A 129 -7.08 8.16 3.21
CA THR A 129 -8.21 7.34 2.76
C THR A 129 -8.22 7.24 1.24
N PRO A 130 -8.27 6.03 0.65
CA PRO A 130 -8.25 5.83 -0.79
C PRO A 130 -9.49 6.39 -1.47
N THR A 131 -9.34 6.86 -2.72
CA THR A 131 -10.48 7.12 -3.60
C THR A 131 -11.14 5.80 -4.04
N LYS A 132 -12.32 5.87 -4.62
CA LYS A 132 -12.98 4.66 -5.18
C LYS A 132 -12.13 4.00 -6.26
N GLU A 133 -11.46 4.79 -7.10
CA GLU A 133 -10.57 4.29 -8.15
C GLU A 133 -9.37 3.53 -7.57
N LYS A 134 -8.81 4.00 -6.46
CA LYS A 134 -7.73 3.29 -5.75
C LYS A 134 -8.22 1.97 -5.16
N TRP A 135 -9.44 1.93 -4.64
CA TRP A 135 -10.03 0.69 -4.14
C TRP A 135 -10.25 -0.35 -5.24
N VAL A 136 -10.85 0.04 -6.36
CA VAL A 136 -11.07 -0.92 -7.48
C VAL A 136 -9.76 -1.34 -8.12
N MET A 137 -8.78 -0.45 -8.19
CA MET A 137 -7.43 -0.76 -8.64
C MET A 137 -6.76 -1.78 -7.70
N PHE A 138 -6.84 -1.57 -6.39
CA PHE A 138 -6.32 -2.49 -5.38
C PHE A 138 -6.94 -3.88 -5.53
N ALA A 139 -8.26 -3.96 -5.58
CA ALA A 139 -8.95 -5.22 -5.69
C ALA A 139 -8.69 -5.91 -7.05
N GLY A 140 -8.75 -5.18 -8.15
CA GLY A 140 -8.53 -5.71 -9.49
C GLY A 140 -7.09 -6.19 -9.71
N GLN A 141 -6.09 -5.41 -9.33
CA GLN A 141 -4.68 -5.75 -9.52
C GLN A 141 -4.22 -6.95 -8.67
N LEU A 142 -4.79 -7.12 -7.48
CA LEU A 142 -4.44 -8.22 -6.60
C LEU A 142 -5.37 -9.44 -6.73
N GLY A 143 -6.34 -9.40 -7.66
CA GLY A 143 -7.27 -10.50 -7.87
C GLY A 143 -8.20 -10.78 -6.69
N ILE A 144 -8.55 -9.72 -5.95
CA ILE A 144 -9.45 -9.83 -4.80
C ILE A 144 -10.89 -9.92 -5.33
N THR A 145 -11.64 -10.86 -4.78
CA THR A 145 -13.03 -11.12 -5.17
C THR A 145 -13.90 -11.26 -3.93
N LYS A 146 -15.22 -11.28 -4.11
CA LYS A 146 -16.17 -11.56 -3.04
C LYS A 146 -15.99 -12.92 -2.35
N PHE A 147 -15.26 -13.84 -2.98
CA PHE A 147 -15.02 -15.19 -2.44
C PHE A 147 -13.69 -15.31 -1.68
N ASN A 148 -12.79 -14.32 -1.80
CA ASN A 148 -11.43 -14.45 -1.22
C ASN A 148 -10.97 -13.27 -0.37
N TYR A 149 -11.70 -12.15 -0.31
CA TYR A 149 -11.27 -10.94 0.39
C TYR A 149 -10.92 -11.20 1.86
N SER A 150 -11.69 -12.04 2.54
CA SER A 150 -11.47 -12.35 3.96
C SER A 150 -10.15 -13.07 4.23
N LYS A 151 -9.60 -13.80 3.24
CA LYS A 151 -8.28 -14.46 3.34
C LYS A 151 -7.14 -13.45 3.47
N TYR A 152 -7.34 -12.22 3.01
CA TYR A 152 -6.37 -11.14 3.06
C TYR A 152 -6.55 -10.23 4.28
N GLY A 153 -7.39 -10.63 5.24
CA GLY A 153 -7.70 -9.83 6.43
C GLY A 153 -8.51 -8.58 6.11
N LEU A 154 -9.23 -8.57 5.00
CA LEU A 154 -10.15 -7.49 4.64
C LEU A 154 -11.50 -7.71 5.29
N LYS A 155 -12.11 -6.62 5.73
CA LYS A 155 -13.52 -6.57 6.15
C LYS A 155 -14.42 -6.46 4.94
N GLU A 156 -15.70 -6.59 5.17
CA GLU A 156 -16.73 -6.57 4.13
C GLU A 156 -16.80 -5.21 3.45
N ASP A 157 -16.72 -4.13 4.24
CA ASP A 157 -16.89 -2.75 3.78
C ASP A 157 -15.73 -1.86 4.19
N TYR A 158 -15.45 -0.85 3.34
CA TYR A 158 -14.56 0.27 3.64
C TYR A 158 -15.04 1.55 2.98
N TRP A 159 -14.97 2.68 3.68
CA TRP A 159 -15.17 3.97 3.04
C TRP A 159 -14.08 4.24 1.99
N SER A 160 -14.50 4.87 0.90
CA SER A 160 -13.60 5.65 0.04
C SER A 160 -13.63 7.13 0.45
N SER A 161 -12.72 7.93 -0.09
CA SER A 161 -12.80 9.40 0.05
C SER A 161 -13.62 10.06 -1.06
N SER A 162 -14.23 9.28 -1.96
CA SER A 162 -14.94 9.80 -3.14
C SER A 162 -16.41 10.07 -2.82
N TYR A 163 -16.86 11.26 -3.28
CA TYR A 163 -18.25 11.66 -3.27
C TYR A 163 -18.97 11.07 -4.49
N MET A 164 -20.17 10.56 -4.33
CA MET A 164 -20.92 9.96 -5.43
C MET A 164 -21.74 11.02 -6.18
N SER A 165 -22.73 11.60 -5.53
CA SER A 165 -23.57 12.69 -6.05
C SER A 165 -24.66 13.00 -5.02
N VAL A 166 -25.48 14.00 -5.31
CA VAL A 166 -26.76 14.18 -4.64
C VAL A 166 -27.66 13.06 -5.14
N GLY A 167 -28.05 12.10 -4.29
CA GLY A 167 -28.93 11.00 -4.62
C GLY A 167 -30.37 11.45 -4.84
N PHE A 168 -31.22 10.47 -5.12
CA PHE A 168 -32.67 10.68 -5.19
C PHE A 168 -33.17 11.32 -3.90
N GLU A 169 -34.07 12.32 -3.98
CA GLU A 169 -34.63 13.10 -2.85
C GLU A 169 -33.62 14.04 -2.13
N GLY A 170 -32.50 14.41 -2.76
CA GLY A 170 -31.56 15.39 -2.19
C GLY A 170 -30.63 14.84 -1.12
N MET A 171 -30.62 13.54 -0.87
CA MET A 171 -29.66 12.92 0.02
C MET A 171 -28.31 12.73 -0.66
N SER A 172 -27.25 13.17 0.04
CA SER A 172 -25.88 12.90 -0.43
C SER A 172 -25.50 11.45 -0.19
N THR A 173 -24.93 10.82 -1.22
CA THR A 173 -24.38 9.46 -1.13
C THR A 173 -22.89 9.48 -1.40
N TYR A 174 -22.17 8.55 -0.79
CA TYR A 174 -20.73 8.49 -0.75
C TYR A 174 -20.25 7.09 -1.07
N TYR A 175 -19.18 6.98 -1.85
CA TYR A 175 -18.69 5.68 -2.27
C TYR A 175 -18.03 4.90 -1.13
N HIS A 176 -18.41 3.63 -1.02
CA HIS A 176 -17.70 2.61 -0.27
C HIS A 176 -17.46 1.38 -1.14
N ILE A 177 -16.41 0.61 -0.83
CA ILE A 177 -16.21 -0.70 -1.44
C ILE A 177 -16.94 -1.74 -0.60
N LEU A 178 -17.70 -2.62 -1.25
CA LEU A 178 -18.43 -3.74 -0.63
C LEU A 178 -17.87 -5.04 -1.21
N PHE A 179 -16.92 -5.63 -0.48
CA PHE A 179 -16.22 -6.83 -0.94
C PHE A 179 -17.13 -8.04 -1.04
N SER A 180 -18.13 -8.19 -0.18
CA SER A 180 -19.07 -9.32 -0.21
C SER A 180 -19.94 -9.36 -1.48
N GLU A 181 -20.19 -8.21 -2.08
CA GLU A 181 -20.89 -8.10 -3.36
C GLU A 181 -19.94 -8.00 -4.55
N GLY A 182 -18.71 -7.59 -4.31
CA GLY A 182 -17.68 -7.48 -5.35
C GLY A 182 -17.80 -6.21 -6.19
N ASP A 183 -18.28 -5.11 -5.61
CA ASP A 183 -18.46 -3.83 -6.30
C ASP A 183 -18.36 -2.62 -5.38
N ILE A 184 -18.46 -1.44 -5.97
CA ILE A 184 -18.54 -0.13 -5.32
C ILE A 184 -19.99 0.29 -5.21
N TYR A 185 -20.40 0.72 -4.04
CA TYR A 185 -21.75 1.20 -3.74
C TYR A 185 -21.75 2.61 -3.21
N GLY A 186 -22.93 3.24 -3.20
CA GLY A 186 -23.16 4.54 -2.58
C GLY A 186 -23.97 4.36 -1.31
N ASP A 187 -23.58 5.08 -0.27
CA ASP A 187 -24.27 5.02 1.03
C ASP A 187 -24.34 6.38 1.72
N ALA A 188 -25.19 6.51 2.73
CA ALA A 188 -25.38 7.74 3.48
C ALA A 188 -24.22 7.99 4.47
N ASP A 189 -23.93 9.27 4.78
CA ASP A 189 -22.91 9.67 5.75
C ASP A 189 -23.16 9.09 7.16
N THR A 190 -24.39 8.73 7.48
CA THR A 190 -24.76 8.17 8.80
C THR A 190 -24.25 6.75 9.02
N ASN A 191 -23.96 6.01 7.93
CA ASN A 191 -23.40 4.67 8.03
C ASN A 191 -21.94 4.70 8.47
N ARG A 192 -21.48 3.62 9.06
CA ARG A 192 -20.16 3.58 9.70
C ARG A 192 -19.36 2.38 9.20
N TYR A 193 -18.31 2.68 8.46
CA TYR A 193 -17.38 1.66 7.95
C TYR A 193 -15.94 1.93 8.39
N PRO A 194 -15.09 0.91 8.43
CA PRO A 194 -13.67 1.08 8.69
C PRO A 194 -12.98 1.82 7.54
N VAL A 195 -11.73 2.21 7.79
CA VAL A 195 -10.84 2.82 6.82
C VAL A 195 -9.55 2.03 6.77
N ARG A 196 -9.04 1.80 5.57
CA ARG A 196 -7.68 1.31 5.33
C ARG A 196 -6.97 2.32 4.44
N LEU A 197 -5.77 2.75 4.84
CA LEU A 197 -5.10 3.86 4.21
C LEU A 197 -4.24 3.41 3.02
N THR A 198 -4.01 4.33 2.10
CA THR A 198 -3.12 4.18 0.93
C THR A 198 -2.15 5.34 0.83
N ARG A 199 -1.01 5.10 0.18
CA ARG A 199 -0.05 6.14 -0.19
C ARG A 199 0.67 5.79 -1.49
N THR A 200 1.35 6.76 -2.05
CA THR A 200 2.38 6.50 -3.06
C THR A 200 3.71 6.19 -2.38
N PHE A 201 4.53 5.38 -3.05
CA PHE A 201 5.80 4.89 -2.55
C PHE A 201 6.85 4.84 -3.63
#